data_ac8226745e3faabafd4be50dcdca8fa5
#
_entry.id   ac8226745e3faabafd4be50dcdca8fa5
#
_cell.length_a   1.000
_cell.length_b   1.000
_cell.length_c   1.000
_cell.angle_alpha   90.00
_cell.angle_beta   90.00
_cell.angle_gamma   90.00
#
_symmetry.space_group_name_H-M   'P 1'
#
loop_
_entity.id
_entity.type
_entity.pdbx_description
1 polymer ?
#
loop_
_entity_poly.entity_id
_entity_poly.type
_entity_poly.pdbx_seq_one_letter_code
_entity_poly.pdbx_strand_id
1 'polypeptide(L)'
;MRILLDEDLPRRLCALLAGHEATTVPRSGWAGIKNGKLLALAAARFDIFLTMDQNLEFQQNLSTLPIAVLVIEAVSNRIQHLIPLVPNILRELDHISPRSLRRVGG
;
A
#
# COMPACT_ATOMS: atom_id res chain seq x y z
N MET A 1 4.96 -11.81 0.04
CA MET A 1 5.43 -10.41 0.21
C MET A 1 5.12 -9.90 1.60
N ARG A 2 5.95 -9.00 2.08
CA ARG A 2 5.71 -8.24 3.30
C ARG A 2 5.06 -6.91 2.89
N ILE A 3 3.82 -6.69 3.33
CA ILE A 3 2.99 -5.58 2.86
C ILE A 3 2.71 -4.62 4.02
N LEU A 4 2.94 -3.33 3.79
CA LEU A 4 2.59 -2.27 4.73
C LEU A 4 1.36 -1.51 4.21
N LEU A 5 0.31 -1.41 5.03
CA LEU A 5 -0.89 -0.65 4.73
C LEU A 5 -0.82 0.72 5.39
N ASP A 6 -1.09 1.77 4.58
CA ASP A 6 -1.16 3.14 5.05
C ASP A 6 -2.29 3.33 6.07
N GLU A 7 -2.23 4.42 6.83
CA GLU A 7 -3.24 4.77 7.84
C GLU A 7 -4.64 4.95 7.25
N ASP A 8 -4.74 5.28 5.97
CA ASP A 8 -6.03 5.46 5.28
C ASP A 8 -6.71 4.15 4.90
N LEU A 9 -6.08 3.00 5.16
CA LEU A 9 -6.64 1.69 4.88
C LEU A 9 -7.04 0.98 6.18
N PRO A 10 -8.17 0.23 6.18
CA PRO A 10 -8.60 -0.48 7.37
C PRO A 10 -7.71 -1.70 7.65
N ARG A 11 -7.44 -1.94 8.92
CA ARG A 11 -6.64 -3.09 9.35
C ARG A 11 -7.22 -4.42 8.87
N ARG A 12 -8.54 -4.51 8.74
CA ARG A 12 -9.23 -5.73 8.31
C ARG A 12 -8.82 -6.17 6.91
N LEU A 13 -8.33 -5.24 6.08
CA LEU A 13 -7.85 -5.58 4.74
C LEU A 13 -6.66 -6.55 4.80
N CYS A 14 -5.84 -6.47 5.85
CA CYS A 14 -4.66 -7.35 5.99
C CYS A 14 -5.05 -8.83 5.89
N ALA A 15 -6.14 -9.24 6.53
CA ALA A 15 -6.58 -10.64 6.53
C ALA A 15 -7.06 -11.13 5.16
N LEU A 16 -7.41 -10.21 4.26
CA LEU A 16 -7.90 -10.55 2.92
C LEU A 16 -6.77 -10.69 1.90
N LEU A 17 -5.54 -10.33 2.26
CA LEU A 17 -4.39 -10.43 1.36
C LEU A 17 -3.72 -11.80 1.52
N ALA A 18 -4.43 -12.83 1.08
CA ALA A 18 -4.03 -14.23 1.27
C ALA A 18 -2.67 -14.51 0.64
N GLY A 19 -1.82 -15.25 1.37
CA GLY A 19 -0.49 -15.61 0.90
C GLY A 19 0.59 -14.57 1.19
N HIS A 20 0.22 -13.44 1.84
CA HIS A 20 1.15 -12.36 2.14
C HIS A 20 1.14 -12.02 3.63
N GLU A 21 2.24 -11.44 4.09
CA GLU A 21 2.34 -10.91 5.46
C GLU A 21 2.03 -9.41 5.40
N ALA A 22 0.88 -9.01 5.94
CA ALA A 22 0.43 -7.62 5.91
C ALA A 22 0.26 -7.07 7.31
N THR A 23 0.69 -5.83 7.50
CA THR A 23 0.48 -5.07 8.72
C THR A 23 0.21 -3.61 8.38
N THR A 24 -0.10 -2.79 9.38
CA THR A 24 -0.47 -1.40 9.18
C THR A 24 0.59 -0.45 9.73
N VAL A 25 0.58 0.78 9.23
CA VAL A 25 1.48 1.85 9.69
C VAL A 25 1.33 2.07 11.22
N PRO A 26 0.11 2.17 11.80
CA PRO A 26 0.00 2.32 13.25
C PRO A 26 0.59 1.14 14.03
N ARG A 27 0.39 -0.08 13.56
CA ARG A 27 0.95 -1.27 14.24
C ARG A 27 2.47 -1.33 14.16
N SER A 28 3.05 -0.69 13.16
CA SER A 28 4.51 -0.61 13.01
C SER A 28 5.13 0.50 13.87
N GLY A 29 4.29 1.30 14.57
CA GLY A 29 4.76 2.40 15.39
C GLY A 29 5.05 3.66 14.58
N TRP A 30 4.56 3.77 13.36
CA TRP A 30 4.90 4.85 12.43
C TRP A 30 3.75 5.81 12.16
N ALA A 31 2.70 5.80 12.98
CA ALA A 31 1.57 6.71 12.83
C ALA A 31 2.03 8.17 12.81
N GLY A 32 1.50 8.96 11.88
CA GLY A 32 1.84 10.38 11.75
C GLY A 32 3.14 10.69 11.01
N ILE A 33 3.92 9.69 10.62
CA ILE A 33 5.13 9.91 9.84
C ILE A 33 4.73 10.26 8.40
N LYS A 34 5.32 11.31 7.84
CA LYS A 34 5.02 11.77 6.48
C LYS A 34 5.56 10.81 5.42
N ASN A 35 4.91 10.79 4.26
CA ASN A 35 5.15 9.79 3.22
C ASN A 35 6.61 9.64 2.80
N GLY A 36 7.34 10.73 2.59
CA GLY A 36 8.74 10.62 2.18
C GLY A 36 9.58 9.81 3.15
N LYS A 37 9.52 10.17 4.44
CA LYS A 37 10.22 9.44 5.49
C LYS A 37 9.63 8.05 5.72
N LEU A 38 8.30 7.92 5.64
CA LEU A 38 7.61 6.66 5.83
C LEU A 38 8.05 5.63 4.79
N LEU A 39 8.10 6.01 3.52
CA LEU A 39 8.51 5.09 2.45
C LEU A 39 9.96 4.64 2.63
N ALA A 40 10.84 5.53 3.07
CA ALA A 40 12.23 5.18 3.34
C ALA A 40 12.34 4.17 4.49
N LEU A 41 11.58 4.38 5.56
CA LEU A 41 11.54 3.43 6.69
C LEU A 41 10.96 2.08 6.27
N ALA A 42 9.89 2.11 5.49
CA ALA A 42 9.21 0.92 5.03
C ALA A 42 10.10 0.05 4.15
N ALA A 43 10.94 0.66 3.32
CA ALA A 43 11.81 -0.05 2.39
C ALA A 43 12.74 -1.05 3.06
N ALA A 44 13.13 -0.81 4.31
CA ALA A 44 14.01 -1.71 5.05
C ALA A 44 13.31 -2.96 5.58
N ARG A 45 11.97 -2.95 5.67
CA ARG A 45 11.21 -4.01 6.34
C ARG A 45 10.09 -4.61 5.50
N PHE A 46 9.67 -3.92 4.44
CA PHE A 46 8.53 -4.32 3.62
C PHE A 46 8.91 -4.34 2.14
N ASP A 47 8.12 -5.07 1.38
CA ASP A 47 8.31 -5.17 -0.07
C ASP A 47 7.45 -4.19 -0.85
N ILE A 48 6.29 -3.81 -0.27
CA ILE A 48 5.33 -2.92 -0.93
C ILE A 48 4.53 -2.12 0.09
N PHE A 49 4.17 -0.90 -0.30
CA PHE A 49 3.32 0.01 0.46
C PHE A 49 1.98 0.18 -0.27
N LEU A 50 0.87 -0.12 0.41
CA LEU A 50 -0.49 0.08 -0.11
C LEU A 50 -1.08 1.34 0.50
N THR A 51 -1.69 2.20 -0.33
CA THR A 51 -2.28 3.45 0.11
C THR A 51 -3.49 3.81 -0.76
N MET A 52 -4.36 4.66 -0.24
CA MET A 52 -5.42 5.32 -1.01
C MET A 52 -5.09 6.77 -1.33
N ASP A 53 -3.90 7.26 -0.97
CA ASP A 53 -3.48 8.64 -1.23
C ASP A 53 -3.21 8.83 -2.73
N GLN A 54 -4.19 9.42 -3.41
CA GLN A 54 -4.14 9.64 -4.86
C GLN A 54 -3.07 10.66 -5.27
N ASN A 55 -2.59 11.45 -4.31
CA ASN A 55 -1.60 12.49 -4.59
C ASN A 55 -0.16 12.02 -4.38
N LEU A 56 0.04 10.84 -3.81
CA LEU A 56 1.38 10.35 -3.47
C LEU A 56 2.29 10.33 -4.69
N GLU A 57 1.80 9.88 -5.86
CA GLU A 57 2.62 9.80 -7.06
C GLU A 57 3.11 11.17 -7.55
N PHE A 58 2.39 12.25 -7.21
CA PHE A 58 2.78 13.61 -7.59
C PHE A 58 3.70 14.26 -6.55
N GLN A 59 3.76 13.72 -5.34
CA GLN A 59 4.58 14.23 -4.25
C GLN A 59 5.93 13.52 -4.16
N GLN A 60 6.08 12.35 -4.78
CA GLN A 60 7.29 11.55 -4.72
C GLN A 60 7.99 11.52 -6.08
N ASN A 61 9.31 11.36 -6.05
CA ASN A 61 10.08 11.15 -7.28
C ASN A 61 9.98 9.67 -7.66
N LEU A 62 9.23 9.39 -8.74
CA LEU A 62 8.99 8.01 -9.16
C LEU A 62 10.26 7.30 -9.66
N SER A 63 11.26 8.05 -10.11
CA SER A 63 12.52 7.45 -10.55
C SER A 63 13.41 7.00 -9.39
N THR A 64 13.12 7.44 -8.17
CA THR A 64 13.90 7.11 -6.97
C THR A 64 13.06 6.57 -5.83
N LEU A 65 11.93 5.95 -6.13
CA LEU A 65 11.09 5.34 -5.10
C LEU A 65 11.90 4.29 -4.33
N PRO A 66 11.90 4.34 -2.98
CA PRO A 66 12.64 3.36 -2.18
C PRO A 66 11.93 2.00 -2.10
N ILE A 67 10.63 1.94 -2.37
CA ILE A 67 9.80 0.75 -2.22
C ILE A 67 8.71 0.78 -3.29
N ALA A 68 8.19 -0.39 -3.67
CA ALA A 68 7.03 -0.46 -4.55
C ALA A 68 5.80 0.15 -3.86
N VAL A 69 4.97 0.85 -4.62
CA VAL A 69 3.76 1.51 -4.12
C VAL A 69 2.56 1.08 -4.97
N LEU A 70 1.49 0.65 -4.31
CA LEU A 70 0.21 0.35 -4.96
C LEU A 70 -0.84 1.33 -4.43
N VAL A 71 -1.34 2.19 -5.32
CA VAL A 71 -2.38 3.17 -5.00
C VAL A 71 -3.74 2.56 -5.31
N ILE A 72 -4.59 2.43 -4.29
CA ILE A 72 -5.91 1.85 -4.42
C ILE A 72 -6.93 2.95 -4.67
N GLU A 73 -7.71 2.81 -5.75
CA GLU A 73 -8.80 3.72 -6.09
C GLU A 73 -10.13 3.04 -5.75
N ALA A 74 -10.79 3.52 -4.71
CA ALA A 74 -12.07 3.01 -4.26
C ALA A 74 -12.99 4.16 -3.88
N VAL A 75 -14.29 3.86 -3.79
CA VAL A 75 -15.30 4.85 -3.38
C VAL A 75 -15.04 5.39 -1.99
N SER A 76 -14.56 4.54 -1.09
CA SER A 76 -14.18 4.89 0.28
C SER A 76 -13.20 3.87 0.83
N ASN A 77 -12.70 4.11 2.04
CA ASN A 77 -11.83 3.16 2.73
C ASN A 77 -12.60 2.14 3.58
N ARG A 78 -13.91 2.08 3.46
CA ARG A 78 -14.72 1.07 4.16
C ARG A 78 -14.42 -0.31 3.58
N ILE A 79 -14.34 -1.31 4.45
CA ILE A 79 -13.99 -2.67 4.02
C ILE A 79 -14.92 -3.21 2.93
N GLN A 80 -16.22 -2.91 2.98
CA GLN A 80 -17.17 -3.36 1.98
C GLN A 80 -16.91 -2.77 0.59
N HIS A 81 -16.21 -1.63 0.50
CA HIS A 81 -15.82 -1.03 -0.78
C HIS A 81 -14.45 -1.52 -1.26
N LEU A 82 -13.67 -2.12 -0.38
CA LEU A 82 -12.35 -2.66 -0.71
C LEU A 82 -12.41 -4.15 -1.07
N ILE A 83 -13.33 -4.90 -0.46
CA ILE A 83 -13.47 -6.34 -0.74
C ILE A 83 -13.58 -6.65 -2.23
N PRO A 84 -14.40 -5.93 -3.02
CA PRO A 84 -14.50 -6.20 -4.46
C PRO A 84 -13.19 -5.99 -5.22
N LEU A 85 -12.27 -5.21 -4.68
CA LEU A 85 -10.98 -4.92 -5.32
C LEU A 85 -9.90 -5.92 -4.94
N VAL A 86 -10.12 -6.77 -3.94
CA VAL A 86 -9.10 -7.69 -3.45
C VAL A 86 -8.53 -8.60 -4.54
N PRO A 87 -9.33 -9.20 -5.45
CA PRO A 87 -8.75 -9.98 -6.54
C PRO A 87 -7.79 -9.18 -7.42
N ASN A 88 -8.12 -7.94 -7.73
CA ASN A 88 -7.25 -7.08 -8.54
C ASN A 88 -6.01 -6.65 -7.76
N ILE A 89 -6.14 -6.38 -6.47
CA ILE A 89 -5.00 -6.08 -5.60
C ILE A 89 -4.03 -7.26 -5.59
N LEU A 90 -4.52 -8.46 -5.37
CA LEU A 90 -3.68 -9.66 -5.34
C LEU A 90 -2.98 -9.90 -6.69
N ARG A 91 -3.67 -9.64 -7.80
CA ARG A 91 -3.08 -9.75 -9.13
C ARG A 91 -1.94 -8.76 -9.32
N GLU A 92 -2.13 -7.51 -8.91
CA GLU A 92 -1.08 -6.50 -9.00
C GLU A 92 0.12 -6.84 -8.14
N LEU A 93 -0.09 -7.41 -6.96
CA LEU A 93 1.00 -7.85 -6.09
C LEU A 93 1.89 -8.89 -6.75
N ASP A 94 1.31 -9.75 -7.60
CA ASP A 94 2.07 -10.79 -8.31
C ASP A 94 2.92 -10.23 -9.47
N HIS A 95 2.62 -9.02 -9.95
CA HIS A 95 3.24 -8.47 -11.15
C HIS A 95 4.00 -7.17 -10.92
N ILE A 96 3.82 -6.50 -9.79
CA ILE A 96 4.46 -5.20 -9.56
C ILE A 96 5.97 -5.33 -9.46
N SER A 97 6.67 -4.43 -10.17
CA SER A 97 8.14 -4.36 -10.12
C SER A 97 8.60 -3.65 -8.84
N PRO A 98 9.78 -4.05 -8.29
CA PRO A 98 10.34 -3.32 -7.16
C PRO A 98 10.49 -1.83 -7.45
N ARG A 99 10.22 -1.00 -6.45
CA ARG A 99 10.41 0.46 -6.52
C ARG A 99 9.66 1.11 -7.70
N SER A 100 8.50 0.58 -8.03
CA SER A 100 7.60 1.17 -9.02
C SER A 100 6.27 1.51 -8.36
N LEU A 101 5.50 2.39 -9.01
CA LEU A 101 4.17 2.75 -8.55
C LEU A 101 3.14 2.26 -9.57
N ARG A 102 2.09 1.60 -9.08
CA ARG A 102 0.95 1.20 -9.89
C ARG A 102 -0.34 1.61 -9.20
N ARG A 103 -1.41 1.67 -9.97
CA ARG A 103 -2.75 2.00 -9.48
C ARG A 103 -3.66 0.81 -9.72
N VAL A 104 -4.59 0.57 -8.79
CA VAL A 104 -5.61 -0.47 -8.92
C VAL A 104 -6.97 0.11 -8.56
N GLY A 105 -7.98 -0.17 -9.37
CA GLY A 105 -9.32 0.33 -9.14
C GLY A 105 -10.38 -0.70 -9.53
N GLY A 106 -11.61 -0.32 -9.29
CA GLY A 106 -12.76 -1.12 -9.65
C GLY A 106 -13.40 -0.71 -10.94
#